data_235b24096a99f66f12f5f7138c872bf4
#
_entry.id   235b24096a99f66f12f5f7138c872bf4
#
_cell.length_a   1.000
_cell.length_b   1.000
_cell.length_c   1.000
_cell.angle_alpha   90.00
_cell.angle_beta   90.00
_cell.angle_gamma   90.00
#
_symmetry.space_group_name_H-M   'P 1'
#
loop_
_entity.id
_entity.type
_entity.pdbx_description
1 polymer ?
#
loop_
_entity_poly.entity_id
_entity_poly.type
_entity_poly.pdbx_seq_one_letter_code
_entity_poly.pdbx_strand_id
1 'polypeptide(L)'
;MTILYSNMVKIPHTFISRDVVFGKGVQVMAGAVISVRVIIGDYTIVNHQTNIDHECILGKGVHVAPGATLAGCVEVKDFAMVGAGATVLPNITIGEGCVVGAGAVVTRDVGDGEIVVGVPARKIKSVNYNNHR
;
A
#
# COMPACT_ATOMS: atom_id res chain seq x y z
N MET A 1 -5.82 7.35 -21.63
CA MET A 1 -6.48 6.08 -22.00
C MET A 1 -6.34 5.09 -20.83
N THR A 2 -7.41 4.44 -20.46
CA THR A 2 -7.43 3.42 -19.42
C THR A 2 -7.25 2.04 -20.06
N ILE A 3 -6.38 1.21 -19.48
CA ILE A 3 -6.13 -0.15 -19.96
C ILE A 3 -6.60 -1.14 -18.90
N LEU A 4 -7.33 -2.17 -19.34
CA LEU A 4 -7.80 -3.24 -18.46
C LEU A 4 -6.83 -4.42 -18.51
N TYR A 5 -6.40 -4.89 -17.34
CA TYR A 5 -5.61 -6.09 -17.18
C TYR A 5 -6.32 -6.99 -16.17
N SER A 6 -6.82 -8.14 -16.60
CA SER A 6 -7.38 -9.16 -15.69
C SER A 6 -8.16 -8.57 -14.52
N ASN A 7 -9.21 -7.80 -14.74
CA ASN A 7 -10.01 -7.12 -13.72
C ASN A 7 -9.29 -5.92 -13.05
N MET A 8 -8.13 -5.52 -13.54
CA MET A 8 -7.42 -4.34 -13.06
C MET A 8 -7.61 -3.18 -14.03
N VAL A 9 -7.80 -1.98 -13.51
CA VAL A 9 -7.81 -0.75 -14.31
C VAL A 9 -6.49 -0.03 -14.14
N LYS A 10 -5.77 0.10 -15.25
CA LYS A 10 -4.47 0.79 -15.29
C LYS A 10 -4.61 2.10 -16.06
N ILE A 11 -4.16 3.18 -15.47
CA ILE A 11 -4.06 4.48 -16.14
C ILE A 11 -2.73 4.56 -16.89
N PRO A 12 -2.62 5.23 -18.05
CA PRO A 12 -1.35 5.45 -18.75
C PRO A 12 -0.30 6.12 -17.85
N HIS A 13 0.95 5.98 -18.23
CA HIS A 13 2.12 6.48 -17.49
C HIS A 13 2.37 5.77 -16.16
N THR A 14 2.00 4.51 -16.08
CA THR A 14 2.43 3.61 -15.01
C THR A 14 3.55 2.71 -15.52
N PHE A 15 4.39 2.25 -14.61
CA PHE A 15 5.39 1.22 -14.91
C PHE A 15 5.09 0.01 -14.04
N ILE A 16 4.69 -1.09 -14.67
CA ILE A 16 4.31 -2.32 -13.96
C ILE A 16 5.13 -3.48 -14.53
N SER A 17 5.86 -4.19 -13.67
CA SER A 17 6.58 -5.39 -14.07
C SER A 17 5.60 -6.47 -14.55
N ARG A 18 6.04 -7.29 -15.52
CA ARG A 18 5.19 -8.32 -16.14
C ARG A 18 4.74 -9.42 -15.19
N ASP A 19 5.50 -9.67 -14.15
CA ASP A 19 5.23 -10.76 -13.21
C ASP A 19 4.41 -10.33 -11.98
N VAL A 20 3.88 -9.11 -11.99
CA VAL A 20 3.00 -8.63 -10.92
C VAL A 20 1.67 -9.38 -11.00
N VAL A 21 1.21 -9.87 -9.85
CA VAL A 21 -0.07 -10.58 -9.74
C VAL A 21 -1.10 -9.63 -9.14
N PHE A 22 -2.21 -9.44 -9.85
CA PHE A 22 -3.30 -8.58 -9.43
C PHE A 22 -4.53 -9.38 -9.06
N GLY A 23 -5.15 -9.04 -7.95
CA GLY A 23 -6.52 -9.44 -7.67
C GLY A 23 -7.52 -8.67 -8.53
N LYS A 24 -8.79 -8.93 -8.32
CA LYS A 24 -9.86 -8.24 -9.05
C LYS A 24 -10.10 -6.84 -8.49
N GLY A 25 -10.51 -5.92 -9.37
CA GLY A 25 -10.88 -4.57 -8.98
C GLY A 25 -9.72 -3.69 -8.51
N VAL A 26 -8.48 -4.08 -8.74
CA VAL A 26 -7.30 -3.27 -8.41
C VAL A 26 -7.25 -2.05 -9.31
N GLN A 27 -6.97 -0.89 -8.73
CA GLN A 27 -6.79 0.36 -9.46
C GLN A 27 -5.35 0.84 -9.31
N VAL A 28 -4.70 1.13 -10.43
CA VAL A 28 -3.33 1.67 -10.45
C VAL A 28 -3.35 3.00 -11.20
N MET A 29 -2.99 4.06 -10.50
CA MET A 29 -3.09 5.43 -11.02
C MET A 29 -1.79 5.91 -11.67
N ALA A 30 -1.87 7.06 -12.35
CA ALA A 30 -0.77 7.61 -13.12
C ALA A 30 0.50 7.79 -12.29
N GLY A 31 1.64 7.48 -12.90
CA GLY A 31 2.96 7.65 -12.29
C GLY A 31 3.33 6.57 -11.28
N ALA A 32 2.47 5.60 -11.01
CA ALA A 32 2.80 4.50 -10.12
C ALA A 32 3.86 3.58 -10.75
N VAL A 33 4.78 3.10 -9.92
CA VAL A 33 5.81 2.14 -10.31
C VAL A 33 5.64 0.90 -9.43
N ILE A 34 5.42 -0.25 -10.07
CA ILE A 34 5.26 -1.53 -9.37
C ILE A 34 6.32 -2.49 -9.89
N SER A 35 7.21 -2.89 -9.02
CA SER A 35 8.39 -3.66 -9.37
C SER A 35 8.11 -5.17 -9.43
N VAL A 36 9.18 -5.96 -9.54
CA VAL A 36 9.07 -7.40 -9.81
C VAL A 36 8.50 -8.17 -8.61
N ARG A 37 7.79 -9.24 -8.92
CA ARG A 37 7.25 -10.20 -7.94
C ARG A 37 6.39 -9.56 -6.85
N VAL A 38 5.65 -8.52 -7.20
CA VAL A 38 4.67 -7.90 -6.30
C VAL A 38 3.33 -8.61 -6.45
N ILE A 39 2.65 -8.82 -5.34
CA ILE A 39 1.31 -9.41 -5.31
C ILE A 39 0.36 -8.38 -4.69
N ILE A 40 -0.72 -8.08 -5.38
CA ILE A 40 -1.69 -7.08 -4.94
C ILE A 40 -3.07 -7.72 -4.86
N GLY A 41 -3.67 -7.69 -3.67
CA GLY A 41 -4.96 -8.29 -3.41
C GLY A 41 -6.13 -7.50 -3.98
N ASP A 42 -7.32 -8.10 -3.89
CA ASP A 42 -8.55 -7.55 -4.47
C ASP A 42 -8.87 -6.15 -3.95
N TYR A 43 -9.35 -5.28 -4.85
CA TYR A 43 -9.85 -3.94 -4.55
C TYR A 43 -8.84 -2.98 -3.93
N THR A 44 -7.56 -3.29 -4.02
CA THR A 44 -6.49 -2.41 -3.56
C THR A 44 -6.31 -1.25 -4.53
N ILE A 45 -6.04 -0.07 -3.98
CA ILE A 45 -5.78 1.14 -4.76
C ILE A 45 -4.31 1.50 -4.60
N VAL A 46 -3.60 1.57 -5.72
CA VAL A 46 -2.23 2.07 -5.83
C VAL A 46 -2.31 3.45 -6.47
N ASN A 47 -2.24 4.48 -5.66
CA ASN A 47 -2.56 5.84 -6.08
C ASN A 47 -1.41 6.49 -6.87
N HIS A 48 -1.58 7.76 -7.25
CA HIS A 48 -0.64 8.48 -8.12
C HIS A 48 0.78 8.49 -7.54
N GLN A 49 1.76 8.24 -8.40
CA GLN A 49 3.19 8.37 -8.10
C GLN A 49 3.67 7.55 -6.90
N THR A 50 3.00 6.44 -6.62
CA THR A 50 3.48 5.50 -5.61
C THR A 50 4.62 4.66 -6.15
N ASN A 51 5.50 4.22 -5.25
CA ASN A 51 6.53 3.26 -5.57
C ASN A 51 6.34 2.01 -4.72
N ILE A 52 6.10 0.89 -5.37
CA ILE A 52 6.02 -0.42 -4.71
C ILE A 52 7.20 -1.25 -5.21
N ASP A 53 8.19 -1.43 -4.35
CA ASP A 53 9.43 -2.09 -4.70
C ASP A 53 9.24 -3.62 -4.74
N HIS A 54 10.31 -4.32 -5.06
CA HIS A 54 10.27 -5.75 -5.35
C HIS A 54 9.69 -6.57 -4.18
N GLU A 55 8.96 -7.61 -4.53
CA GLU A 55 8.48 -8.64 -3.60
C GLU A 55 7.57 -8.14 -2.49
N CYS A 56 6.94 -6.99 -2.68
CA CYS A 56 5.90 -6.54 -1.76
C CYS A 56 4.65 -7.38 -1.91
N ILE A 57 3.93 -7.57 -0.80
CA ILE A 57 2.65 -8.27 -0.77
C ILE A 57 1.63 -7.33 -0.16
N LEU A 58 0.62 -6.96 -0.93
CA LEU A 58 -0.49 -6.14 -0.47
C LEU A 58 -1.75 -7.00 -0.41
N GLY A 59 -2.43 -6.94 0.72
CA GLY A 59 -3.69 -7.63 0.90
C GLY A 59 -4.83 -6.99 0.13
N LYS A 60 -6.06 -7.35 0.47
CA LYS A 60 -7.26 -6.79 -0.16
C LYS A 60 -7.65 -5.48 0.50
N GLY A 61 -8.25 -4.59 -0.29
CA GLY A 61 -8.78 -3.32 0.20
C GLY A 61 -7.72 -2.38 0.78
N VAL A 62 -6.45 -2.57 0.41
CA VAL A 62 -5.35 -1.70 0.85
C VAL A 62 -5.41 -0.40 0.05
N HIS A 63 -5.12 0.71 0.68
CA HIS A 63 -4.96 1.98 -0.01
C HIS A 63 -3.53 2.49 0.18
N VAL A 64 -2.79 2.55 -0.91
CA VAL A 64 -1.47 3.19 -0.96
C VAL A 64 -1.68 4.58 -1.54
N ALA A 65 -1.61 5.59 -0.70
CA ALA A 65 -1.94 6.98 -1.04
C ALA A 65 -0.88 7.62 -1.94
N PRO A 66 -1.19 8.77 -2.58
CA PRO A 66 -0.26 9.37 -3.53
C PRO A 66 1.14 9.59 -2.98
N GLY A 67 2.15 9.25 -3.77
CA GLY A 67 3.55 9.48 -3.45
C GLY A 67 4.13 8.59 -2.35
N ALA A 68 3.39 7.63 -1.83
CA ALA A 68 3.91 6.70 -0.83
C ALA A 68 4.92 5.73 -1.45
N THR A 69 5.87 5.28 -0.66
CA THR A 69 6.91 4.34 -1.08
C THR A 69 6.93 3.13 -0.15
N LEU A 70 6.79 1.94 -0.73
CA LEU A 70 7.01 0.68 -0.04
C LEU A 70 8.34 0.12 -0.54
N ALA A 71 9.31 0.01 0.34
CA ALA A 71 10.61 -0.59 -0.01
C ALA A 71 10.49 -2.10 -0.15
N GLY A 72 11.57 -2.78 -0.49
CA GLY A 72 11.53 -4.19 -0.82
C GLY A 72 10.98 -5.09 0.26
N CYS A 73 10.21 -6.09 -0.12
CA CYS A 73 9.70 -7.13 0.77
C CYS A 73 8.79 -6.60 1.89
N VAL A 74 8.10 -5.49 1.66
CA VAL A 74 7.10 -4.98 2.59
C VAL A 74 5.81 -5.75 2.41
N GLU A 75 5.20 -6.14 3.52
CA GLU A 75 3.86 -6.72 3.53
C GLU A 75 2.87 -5.72 4.14
N VAL A 76 1.78 -5.45 3.41
CA VAL A 76 0.68 -4.61 3.89
C VAL A 76 -0.56 -5.48 3.95
N LYS A 77 -1.07 -5.70 5.16
CA LYS A 77 -2.21 -6.59 5.35
C LYS A 77 -3.52 -5.90 5.00
N ASP A 78 -4.59 -6.70 4.99
CA ASP A 78 -5.90 -6.26 4.50
C ASP A 78 -6.36 -4.94 5.11
N PHE A 79 -6.96 -4.09 4.31
CA PHE A 79 -7.63 -2.85 4.70
C PHE A 79 -6.72 -1.79 5.35
N ALA A 80 -5.41 -1.99 5.34
CA ALA A 80 -4.50 -0.98 5.83
C ALA A 80 -4.41 0.20 4.85
N MET A 81 -4.06 1.36 5.38
CA MET A 81 -3.85 2.57 4.59
C MET A 81 -2.44 3.11 4.83
N VAL A 82 -1.70 3.31 3.76
CA VAL A 82 -0.40 3.98 3.79
C VAL A 82 -0.58 5.40 3.27
N GLY A 83 -0.41 6.37 4.15
CA GLY A 83 -0.71 7.78 3.87
C GLY A 83 0.18 8.41 2.81
N ALA A 84 -0.27 9.56 2.29
CA ALA A 84 0.43 10.25 1.22
C ALA A 84 1.88 10.58 1.60
N GLY A 85 2.82 10.27 0.70
CA GLY A 85 4.24 10.55 0.89
C GLY A 85 4.91 9.74 2.00
N ALA A 86 4.22 8.80 2.63
CA ALA A 86 4.85 7.95 3.64
C ALA A 86 5.87 7.00 3.01
N THR A 87 6.87 6.62 3.79
CA THR A 87 7.90 5.66 3.37
C THR A 87 7.94 4.50 4.37
N VAL A 88 7.85 3.29 3.85
CA VAL A 88 7.98 2.07 4.65
C VAL A 88 9.31 1.40 4.30
N LEU A 89 10.17 1.21 5.28
CA LEU A 89 11.50 0.62 5.08
C LEU A 89 11.41 -0.87 4.74
N PRO A 90 12.49 -1.48 4.20
CA PRO A 90 12.43 -2.88 3.75
C PRO A 90 12.06 -3.87 4.85
N ASN A 91 11.39 -4.95 4.43
CA ASN A 91 11.05 -6.10 5.28
C ASN A 91 10.10 -5.80 6.43
N ILE A 92 9.33 -4.73 6.34
CA ILE A 92 8.37 -4.35 7.36
C ILE A 92 7.00 -4.91 7.03
N THR A 93 6.27 -5.31 8.07
CA THR A 93 4.87 -5.69 8.00
C THR A 93 3.99 -4.59 8.59
N ILE A 94 3.02 -4.14 7.79
CA ILE A 94 1.97 -3.22 8.20
C ILE A 94 0.72 -4.07 8.48
N GLY A 95 0.25 -4.04 9.71
CA GLY A 95 -0.84 -4.90 10.16
C GLY A 95 -2.19 -4.57 9.53
N GLU A 96 -3.14 -5.47 9.73
CA GLU A 96 -4.50 -5.34 9.19
C GLU A 96 -5.19 -4.10 9.76
N GLY A 97 -5.82 -3.33 8.89
CA GLY A 97 -6.57 -2.13 9.28
C GLY A 97 -5.74 -0.99 9.84
N CYS A 98 -4.41 -1.06 9.73
CA CYS A 98 -3.54 0.01 10.20
C CYS A 98 -3.70 1.28 9.39
N VAL A 99 -3.35 2.40 10.00
CA VAL A 99 -3.22 3.68 9.30
C VAL A 99 -1.82 4.22 9.53
N VAL A 100 -1.08 4.38 8.45
CA VAL A 100 0.21 5.09 8.45
C VAL A 100 -0.05 6.52 8.02
N GLY A 101 0.26 7.48 8.87
CA GLY A 101 -0.01 8.90 8.59
C GLY A 101 0.82 9.44 7.42
N ALA A 102 0.32 10.51 6.81
CA ALA A 102 1.01 11.15 5.70
C ALA A 102 2.42 11.58 6.11
N GLY A 103 3.39 11.36 5.21
CA GLY A 103 4.79 11.74 5.44
C GLY A 103 5.53 10.93 6.51
N ALA A 104 4.90 9.94 7.10
CA ALA A 104 5.56 9.11 8.10
C ALA A 104 6.68 8.26 7.49
N VAL A 105 7.68 7.93 8.30
CA VAL A 105 8.72 6.97 7.94
C VAL A 105 8.64 5.79 8.89
N VAL A 106 8.14 4.66 8.37
CA VAL A 106 7.94 3.44 9.17
C VAL A 106 9.24 2.65 9.21
N THR A 107 9.79 2.50 10.39
CA THR A 107 11.09 1.85 10.61
C THR A 107 10.98 0.50 11.29
N ARG A 108 9.79 0.09 11.72
CA ARG A 108 9.52 -1.19 12.38
C ARG A 108 8.08 -1.62 12.10
N ASP A 109 7.79 -2.89 12.35
CA ASP A 109 6.46 -3.44 12.12
C ASP A 109 5.38 -2.67 12.86
N VAL A 110 4.21 -2.60 12.23
CA VAL A 110 3.02 -1.94 12.78
C VAL A 110 1.98 -3.02 13.07
N GLY A 111 1.51 -3.07 14.30
CA GLY A 111 0.53 -4.07 14.72
C GLY A 111 -0.87 -3.78 14.18
N ASP A 112 -1.73 -4.80 14.14
CA ASP A 112 -3.08 -4.67 13.61
C ASP A 112 -3.84 -3.54 14.28
N GLY A 113 -4.55 -2.74 13.49
CA GLY A 113 -5.37 -1.64 13.95
C GLY A 113 -4.63 -0.44 14.51
N GLU A 114 -3.30 -0.43 14.48
CA GLU A 114 -2.53 0.71 14.99
C GLU A 114 -2.55 1.89 14.02
N ILE A 115 -2.55 3.09 14.59
CA ILE A 115 -2.33 4.32 13.86
C ILE A 115 -0.95 4.85 14.24
N VAL A 116 -0.07 4.99 13.25
CA VAL A 116 1.30 5.47 13.44
C VAL A 116 1.54 6.74 12.64
N VAL A 117 2.29 7.68 13.20
CA VAL A 117 2.61 8.95 12.55
C VAL A 117 4.04 9.37 12.86
N GLY A 118 4.59 10.22 12.02
CA GLY A 118 5.87 10.90 12.28
C GLY A 118 7.09 10.23 11.67
N VAL A 119 8.25 10.83 11.97
CA VAL A 119 9.57 10.40 11.50
C VAL A 119 10.50 10.31 12.71
N PRO A 120 10.83 9.11 13.20
CA PRO A 120 10.26 7.81 12.84
C PRO A 120 8.81 7.67 13.29
N ALA A 121 8.05 6.83 12.58
CA ALA A 121 6.64 6.62 12.88
C ALA A 121 6.47 5.98 14.26
N ARG A 122 5.51 6.51 15.02
CA ARG A 122 5.16 6.02 16.36
C ARG A 122 3.66 5.88 16.49
N LYS A 123 3.24 4.88 17.23
CA LYS A 123 1.83 4.65 17.52
C LYS A 123 1.27 5.81 18.34
N ILE A 124 0.14 6.36 17.89
CA ILE A 124 -0.60 7.38 18.63
C ILE A 124 -1.89 6.83 19.23
N LYS A 125 -2.53 5.86 18.55
CA LYS A 125 -3.74 5.20 19.05
C LYS A 125 -4.02 3.94 18.21
N SER A 126 -5.04 3.19 18.61
CA SER A 126 -5.56 2.06 17.85
C SER A 126 -6.92 2.40 17.24
N VAL A 127 -7.20 1.84 16.08
CA VAL A 127 -8.54 1.91 15.48
C VAL A 127 -9.46 1.02 16.33
N ASN A 128 -10.58 1.59 16.77
CA ASN A 128 -11.55 0.84 17.58
C ASN A 128 -12.71 0.38 16.68
N TYR A 129 -12.63 -0.85 16.22
CA TYR A 129 -13.66 -1.43 15.37
C TYR A 129 -15.02 -1.62 16.07
N ASN A 130 -15.03 -1.64 17.39
CA ASN A 130 -16.24 -1.87 18.16
C ASN A 130 -17.16 -0.66 18.22
N ASN A 131 -16.69 0.50 17.80
CA ASN A 131 -17.46 1.75 17.81
C ASN A 131 -18.24 2.01 16.52
N HIS A 132 -18.23 1.09 15.58
CA HIS A 132 -18.88 1.27 14.26
C HIS A 132 -20.18 0.49 14.13
N ARG A 133 -20.82 0.21 15.22
CA ARG A 133 -22.06 -0.56 15.22
C ARG A 133 -23.27 0.31 15.43
#